data_8fc0783fcd73f7638bf80abaaa1327ef
#
_entry.id   8fc0783fcd73f7638bf80abaaa1327ef
#
_cell.length_a   1.000
_cell.length_b   1.000
_cell.length_c   1.000
_cell.angle_alpha   90.00
_cell.angle_beta   90.00
_cell.angle_gamma   90.00
#
_symmetry.space_group_name_H-M   'P 1'
#
loop_
_entity.id
_entity.type
_entity.pdbx_description
1 polymer ?
#
loop_
_entity_poly.entity_id
_entity_poly.type
_entity_poly.pdbx_seq_one_letter_code
_entity_poly.pdbx_strand_id
1 'polypeptide(L)'
;MQPSHQSVIKVEQLSKTYGKGENAVMAIKACSFEIFKGETVALLGPSGSGKTTLITMIGCITEPTQGKLYLDGELIFDQHWRISDTRKLRRQKIGFIFQSHNLIPFLNVEENITLVPLMNKTNPKEATLKAKELLDYLGVGNKLTAMPSQLSGGQSQRVAIARSLANNPKIILADEPTAALDGERALSVMQLLKKLATEQDVAILVVTHDERMIPLFDRIIRVNDGFVTEDIQQMS
;
A
#
# COMPACT_ATOMS: atom_id res chain seq x y z
N MET A 1 -0.26 -28.90 1.73
CA MET A 1 -0.45 -28.17 0.48
C MET A 1 0.42 -26.92 0.60
N GLN A 2 1.44 -26.76 -0.24
CA GLN A 2 2.15 -25.49 -0.31
C GLN A 2 1.17 -24.43 -0.79
N PRO A 3 1.08 -23.24 -0.16
CA PRO A 3 0.25 -22.17 -0.66
C PRO A 3 0.70 -21.86 -2.09
N SER A 4 -0.24 -21.77 -3.01
CA SER A 4 0.03 -21.34 -4.37
C SER A 4 0.60 -19.91 -4.29
N HIS A 5 1.91 -19.76 -4.45
CA HIS A 5 2.56 -18.45 -4.47
C HIS A 5 2.15 -17.68 -5.74
N GLN A 6 0.91 -17.19 -5.74
CA GLN A 6 0.47 -16.32 -6.82
C GLN A 6 1.08 -14.94 -6.62
N SER A 7 1.97 -14.55 -7.53
CA SER A 7 2.52 -13.20 -7.57
C SER A 7 1.41 -12.19 -7.85
N VAL A 8 1.27 -11.19 -7.00
CA VAL A 8 0.32 -10.07 -7.18
C VAL A 8 1.01 -8.77 -7.57
N ILE A 9 2.31 -8.64 -7.29
CA ILE A 9 3.17 -7.59 -7.84
C ILE A 9 4.37 -8.28 -8.46
N LYS A 10 4.63 -8.02 -9.74
CA LYS A 10 5.83 -8.45 -10.40
C LYS A 10 6.43 -7.28 -11.17
N VAL A 11 7.70 -7.00 -10.93
CA VAL A 11 8.49 -6.00 -11.63
C VAL A 11 9.65 -6.67 -12.36
N GLU A 12 9.86 -6.31 -13.62
CA GLU A 12 10.96 -6.81 -14.44
C GLU A 12 11.73 -5.62 -15.03
N GLN A 13 12.98 -5.45 -14.61
CA GLN A 13 13.88 -4.39 -15.07
C GLN A 13 13.25 -2.99 -14.99
N LEU A 14 12.40 -2.77 -13.98
CA LEU A 14 11.68 -1.52 -13.80
C LEU A 14 12.63 -0.42 -13.34
N SER A 15 12.56 0.76 -13.98
CA SER A 15 13.41 1.89 -13.66
C SER A 15 12.68 3.22 -13.77
N LYS A 16 13.22 4.24 -13.12
CA LYS A 16 12.69 5.61 -13.20
C LYS A 16 13.81 6.63 -13.27
N THR A 17 13.79 7.42 -14.33
CA THR A 17 14.62 8.61 -14.51
C THR A 17 13.73 9.84 -14.58
N TYR A 18 14.05 10.86 -13.81
CA TYR A 18 13.45 12.19 -13.90
C TYR A 18 14.40 13.14 -14.66
N GLY A 19 13.85 14.14 -15.33
CA GLY A 19 14.63 15.08 -16.13
C GLY A 19 15.10 14.50 -17.46
N LYS A 20 15.92 15.28 -18.19
CA LYS A 20 16.53 14.91 -19.48
C LYS A 20 17.94 15.48 -19.59
N GLY A 21 18.79 14.85 -20.41
CA GLY A 21 20.16 15.29 -20.66
C GLY A 21 20.99 15.34 -19.38
N GLU A 22 21.74 16.40 -19.17
CA GLU A 22 22.67 16.58 -18.02
C GLU A 22 21.94 16.67 -16.66
N ASN A 23 20.65 17.03 -16.67
CA ASN A 23 19.84 17.11 -15.45
C ASN A 23 19.05 15.81 -15.19
N ALA A 24 19.37 14.71 -15.86
CA ALA A 24 18.71 13.42 -15.66
C ALA A 24 19.13 12.81 -14.31
N VAL A 25 18.16 12.50 -13.45
CA VAL A 25 18.36 11.81 -12.17
C VAL A 25 17.69 10.47 -12.21
N MET A 26 18.46 9.40 -12.10
CA MET A 26 17.94 8.03 -12.03
C MET A 26 17.50 7.72 -10.59
N ALA A 27 16.22 7.93 -10.31
CA ALA A 27 15.65 7.73 -8.98
C ALA A 27 15.49 6.25 -8.60
N ILE A 28 15.23 5.37 -9.58
CA ILE A 28 15.24 3.92 -9.44
C ILE A 28 16.00 3.32 -10.62
N LYS A 29 17.04 2.56 -10.31
CA LYS A 29 17.82 1.77 -11.26
C LYS A 29 17.05 0.49 -11.57
N ALA A 30 17.35 -0.12 -12.73
CA ALA A 30 16.65 -1.33 -13.18
C ALA A 30 16.59 -2.39 -12.08
N CYS A 31 15.40 -2.73 -11.64
CA CYS A 31 15.17 -3.71 -10.58
C CYS A 31 14.13 -4.75 -11.00
N SER A 32 14.23 -5.94 -10.41
CA SER A 32 13.28 -7.02 -10.63
C SER A 32 12.99 -7.69 -9.30
N PHE A 33 11.72 -7.87 -8.96
CA PHE A 33 11.26 -8.61 -7.79
C PHE A 33 9.78 -8.97 -7.94
N GLU A 34 9.31 -9.85 -7.07
CA GLU A 34 7.90 -10.24 -6.99
C GLU A 34 7.41 -10.12 -5.55
N ILE A 35 6.12 -9.85 -5.35
CA ILE A 35 5.43 -9.92 -4.05
C ILE A 35 4.21 -10.82 -4.21
N PHE A 36 4.04 -11.72 -3.24
CA PHE A 36 3.05 -12.76 -3.31
C PHE A 36 1.81 -12.43 -2.48
N LYS A 37 0.73 -13.12 -2.79
CA LYS A 37 -0.54 -13.01 -2.10
C LYS A 37 -0.38 -13.36 -0.61
N GLY A 38 -0.95 -12.57 0.28
CA GLY A 38 -0.84 -12.75 1.73
C GLY A 38 0.51 -12.35 2.34
N GLU A 39 1.46 -11.87 1.53
CA GLU A 39 2.81 -11.50 1.97
C GLU A 39 2.85 -10.06 2.50
N THR A 40 3.62 -9.85 3.58
CA THR A 40 3.99 -8.53 4.08
C THR A 40 5.46 -8.25 3.80
N VAL A 41 5.73 -7.20 3.05
CA VAL A 41 7.08 -6.83 2.61
C VAL A 41 7.44 -5.44 3.12
N ALA A 42 8.60 -5.32 3.78
CA ALA A 42 9.17 -4.03 4.14
C ALA A 42 9.97 -3.44 2.98
N LEU A 43 9.78 -2.16 2.70
CA LEU A 43 10.61 -1.37 1.80
C LEU A 43 11.46 -0.42 2.63
N LEU A 44 12.73 -0.77 2.86
CA LEU A 44 13.67 -0.04 3.71
C LEU A 44 14.66 0.77 2.89
N GLY A 45 15.23 1.81 3.51
CA GLY A 45 16.31 2.60 2.95
C GLY A 45 16.35 4.02 3.49
N PRO A 46 17.44 4.77 3.29
CA PRO A 46 17.57 6.14 3.75
C PRO A 46 16.58 7.09 3.04
N SER A 47 16.38 8.28 3.60
CA SER A 47 15.59 9.33 2.94
C SER A 47 16.22 9.68 1.59
N GLY A 48 15.37 9.88 0.57
CA GLY A 48 15.83 10.18 -0.80
C GLY A 48 16.32 8.98 -1.62
N SER A 49 16.34 7.76 -1.08
CA SER A 49 16.85 6.57 -1.79
C SER A 49 15.98 6.10 -2.97
N GLY A 50 14.74 6.59 -3.12
CA GLY A 50 13.82 6.21 -4.18
C GLY A 50 12.58 5.41 -3.75
N LYS A 51 12.40 5.11 -2.45
CA LYS A 51 11.25 4.31 -1.93
C LYS A 51 9.89 4.85 -2.37
N THR A 52 9.66 6.16 -2.18
CA THR A 52 8.40 6.80 -2.60
C THR A 52 8.22 6.74 -4.13
N THR A 53 9.29 6.85 -4.90
CA THR A 53 9.24 6.66 -6.36
C THR A 53 8.82 5.23 -6.70
N LEU A 54 9.41 4.22 -6.05
CA LEU A 54 9.10 2.82 -6.31
C LEU A 54 7.64 2.49 -5.95
N ILE A 55 7.20 2.88 -4.74
CA ILE A 55 5.82 2.61 -4.30
C ILE A 55 4.78 3.34 -5.17
N THR A 56 5.09 4.55 -5.67
CA THR A 56 4.18 5.29 -6.57
C THR A 56 4.17 4.73 -7.99
N MET A 57 5.26 4.12 -8.47
CA MET A 57 5.27 3.37 -9.74
C MET A 57 4.38 2.13 -9.62
N ILE A 58 4.57 1.30 -8.59
CA ILE A 58 3.72 0.12 -8.32
C ILE A 58 2.26 0.56 -8.16
N GLY A 59 2.03 1.68 -7.49
CA GLY A 59 0.72 2.29 -7.31
C GLY A 59 0.10 2.88 -8.58
N CYS A 60 0.74 2.78 -9.73
CA CYS A 60 0.30 3.37 -11.00
C CYS A 60 0.02 4.89 -10.92
N ILE A 61 0.74 5.61 -10.04
CA ILE A 61 0.68 7.07 -9.90
C ILE A 61 1.78 7.70 -10.76
N THR A 62 3.00 7.19 -10.65
CA THR A 62 4.17 7.62 -11.42
C THR A 62 4.42 6.61 -12.54
N GLU A 63 4.52 7.10 -13.78
CA GLU A 63 4.86 6.24 -14.90
C GLU A 63 6.34 5.85 -14.83
N PRO A 64 6.68 4.54 -14.91
CA PRO A 64 8.06 4.09 -15.02
C PRO A 64 8.72 4.62 -16.31
N THR A 65 10.05 4.62 -16.37
CA THR A 65 10.77 5.00 -17.59
C THR A 65 11.01 3.79 -18.48
N GLN A 66 11.35 2.64 -17.89
CA GLN A 66 11.60 1.39 -18.61
C GLN A 66 11.19 0.19 -17.75
N GLY A 67 11.18 -0.99 -18.37
CA GLY A 67 10.88 -2.26 -17.73
C GLY A 67 9.40 -2.63 -17.84
N LYS A 68 8.96 -3.59 -16.99
CA LYS A 68 7.58 -4.06 -16.98
C LYS A 68 7.04 -4.10 -15.56
N LEU A 69 5.75 -3.82 -15.44
CA LEU A 69 4.98 -3.93 -14.19
C LEU A 69 3.76 -4.81 -14.45
N TYR A 70 3.62 -5.84 -13.63
CA TYR A 70 2.42 -6.69 -13.59
C TYR A 70 1.74 -6.53 -12.22
N LEU A 71 0.42 -6.41 -12.22
CA LEU A 71 -0.40 -6.42 -11.00
C LEU A 71 -1.50 -7.45 -11.13
N ASP A 72 -1.55 -8.39 -10.19
CA ASP A 72 -2.52 -9.48 -10.16
C ASP A 72 -2.54 -10.29 -11.48
N GLY A 73 -1.32 -10.58 -12.02
CA GLY A 73 -1.11 -11.30 -13.26
C GLY A 73 -1.32 -10.50 -14.56
N GLU A 74 -1.81 -9.27 -14.49
CA GLU A 74 -2.06 -8.41 -15.65
C GLU A 74 -0.85 -7.52 -15.93
N LEU A 75 -0.40 -7.46 -17.21
CA LEU A 75 0.65 -6.53 -17.64
C LEU A 75 0.10 -5.10 -17.70
N ILE A 76 0.57 -4.26 -16.76
CA ILE A 76 0.07 -2.89 -16.58
C ILE A 76 0.93 -1.87 -17.31
N PHE A 77 2.26 -2.08 -17.31
CA PHE A 77 3.24 -1.20 -17.96
C PHE A 77 4.28 -2.02 -18.73
N ASP A 78 4.57 -1.58 -19.95
CA ASP A 78 5.69 -2.03 -20.80
C ASP A 78 6.00 -0.91 -21.80
N GLN A 79 7.04 -0.11 -21.51
CA GLN A 79 7.41 1.15 -22.17
C GLN A 79 6.37 2.28 -22.07
N HIS A 80 5.09 1.95 -21.92
CA HIS A 80 3.96 2.85 -21.66
C HIS A 80 2.86 2.06 -20.95
N TRP A 81 1.87 2.78 -20.40
CA TRP A 81 0.71 2.13 -19.78
C TRP A 81 -0.03 1.26 -20.80
N ARG A 82 -0.23 -0.01 -20.48
CA ARG A 82 -1.00 -0.98 -21.27
C ARG A 82 -2.50 -0.93 -20.99
N ILE A 83 -2.89 -0.16 -20.02
CA ILE A 83 -4.27 0.04 -19.59
C ILE A 83 -4.71 1.48 -19.89
N SER A 84 -5.98 1.67 -20.26
CA SER A 84 -6.54 2.96 -20.61
C SER A 84 -6.83 3.87 -19.42
N ASP A 85 -7.10 3.30 -18.24
CA ASP A 85 -7.48 4.04 -17.03
C ASP A 85 -6.78 3.50 -15.78
N THR A 86 -5.60 4.08 -15.47
CA THR A 86 -4.83 3.77 -14.25
C THR A 86 -5.58 4.14 -12.97
N ARG A 87 -6.48 5.14 -13.00
CA ARG A 87 -7.27 5.55 -11.84
C ARG A 87 -8.31 4.48 -11.49
N LYS A 88 -8.95 3.90 -12.51
CA LYS A 88 -9.89 2.78 -12.34
C LYS A 88 -9.17 1.56 -11.77
N LEU A 89 -8.01 1.21 -12.30
CA LEU A 89 -7.20 0.10 -11.78
C LEU A 89 -6.85 0.31 -10.31
N ARG A 90 -6.36 1.50 -9.94
CA ARG A 90 -6.06 1.83 -8.53
C ARG A 90 -7.26 1.63 -7.63
N ARG A 91 -8.42 2.20 -7.99
CA ARG A 91 -9.64 2.05 -7.19
C ARG A 91 -10.06 0.59 -7.00
N GLN A 92 -9.77 -0.26 -7.96
CA GLN A 92 -10.20 -1.66 -7.95
C GLN A 92 -9.22 -2.61 -7.28
N LYS A 93 -7.90 -2.40 -7.46
CA LYS A 93 -6.88 -3.38 -7.07
C LYS A 93 -5.97 -2.90 -5.94
N ILE A 94 -5.89 -1.60 -5.66
CA ILE A 94 -4.88 -1.04 -4.77
C ILE A 94 -5.52 -0.23 -3.63
N GLY A 95 -5.17 -0.59 -2.39
CA GLY A 95 -5.42 0.23 -1.21
C GLY A 95 -4.19 1.07 -0.88
N PHE A 96 -4.38 2.34 -0.51
CA PHE A 96 -3.30 3.21 -0.06
C PHE A 96 -3.47 3.60 1.40
N ILE A 97 -2.38 3.49 2.16
CA ILE A 97 -2.26 4.02 3.52
C ILE A 97 -1.11 5.02 3.50
N PHE A 98 -1.39 6.27 3.88
CA PHE A 98 -0.41 7.36 3.87
C PHE A 98 0.00 7.75 5.28
N GLN A 99 1.19 8.29 5.44
CA GLN A 99 1.76 8.77 6.69
C GLN A 99 0.83 9.75 7.43
N SER A 100 0.21 10.69 6.72
CA SER A 100 -0.69 11.71 7.27
C SER A 100 -2.16 11.28 7.30
N HIS A 101 -2.46 9.98 7.18
CA HIS A 101 -3.80 9.38 7.08
C HIS A 101 -4.62 9.89 5.89
N ASN A 102 -4.51 11.14 5.50
CA ASN A 102 -5.19 11.82 4.38
C ASN A 102 -6.72 11.56 4.38
N LEU A 103 -7.32 11.63 5.56
CA LEU A 103 -8.79 11.64 5.68
C LEU A 103 -9.30 12.97 5.15
N ILE A 104 -10.41 12.93 4.41
CA ILE A 104 -11.05 14.12 3.87
C ILE A 104 -11.75 14.83 5.04
N PRO A 105 -11.35 16.06 5.42
CA PRO A 105 -11.73 16.65 6.69
C PRO A 105 -13.21 17.06 6.79
N PHE A 106 -13.87 17.25 5.66
CA PHE A 106 -15.29 17.61 5.57
C PHE A 106 -16.22 16.42 5.32
N LEU A 107 -15.67 15.19 5.28
CA LEU A 107 -16.43 13.94 5.25
C LEU A 107 -16.30 13.24 6.60
N ASN A 108 -17.40 12.64 7.09
CA ASN A 108 -17.33 11.79 8.26
C ASN A 108 -16.59 10.48 7.99
N VAL A 109 -16.44 9.63 8.99
CA VAL A 109 -15.71 8.35 8.88
C VAL A 109 -16.35 7.43 7.84
N GLU A 110 -17.68 7.26 7.88
CA GLU A 110 -18.41 6.43 6.90
C GLU A 110 -18.16 6.92 5.47
N GLU A 111 -18.32 8.21 5.24
CA GLU A 111 -18.14 8.84 3.93
C GLU A 111 -16.68 8.71 3.43
N ASN A 112 -15.70 8.86 4.32
CA ASN A 112 -14.29 8.64 3.98
C ASN A 112 -14.03 7.20 3.49
N ILE A 113 -14.68 6.21 4.08
CA ILE A 113 -14.49 4.80 3.74
C ILE A 113 -15.28 4.44 2.48
N THR A 114 -16.52 4.91 2.37
CA THR A 114 -17.44 4.54 1.27
C THR A 114 -17.15 5.27 -0.03
N LEU A 115 -16.41 6.37 -0.01
CA LEU A 115 -16.13 7.20 -1.20
C LEU A 115 -15.63 6.38 -2.39
N VAL A 116 -14.61 5.55 -2.20
CA VAL A 116 -14.01 4.77 -3.30
C VAL A 116 -14.94 3.67 -3.81
N PRO A 117 -15.60 2.86 -2.96
CA PRO A 117 -16.66 1.96 -3.39
C PRO A 117 -17.76 2.64 -4.21
N LEU A 118 -18.26 3.79 -3.76
CA LEU A 118 -19.30 4.54 -4.48
C LEU A 118 -18.82 5.05 -5.85
N MET A 119 -17.56 5.50 -5.96
CA MET A 119 -16.94 5.83 -7.25
C MET A 119 -16.84 4.64 -8.20
N ASN A 120 -16.80 3.42 -7.67
CA ASN A 120 -16.84 2.16 -8.43
C ASN A 120 -18.28 1.64 -8.66
N LYS A 121 -19.29 2.46 -8.35
CA LYS A 121 -20.71 2.14 -8.51
C LYS A 121 -21.21 0.99 -7.62
N THR A 122 -20.53 0.72 -6.50
CA THR A 122 -21.05 -0.19 -5.46
C THR A 122 -22.36 0.37 -4.91
N ASN A 123 -23.29 -0.51 -4.59
CA ASN A 123 -24.56 -0.11 -3.96
C ASN A 123 -24.29 0.63 -2.64
N PRO A 124 -24.90 1.80 -2.38
CA PRO A 124 -24.64 2.57 -1.16
C PRO A 124 -24.87 1.78 0.14
N LYS A 125 -25.91 0.95 0.19
CA LYS A 125 -26.19 0.11 1.37
C LYS A 125 -25.09 -0.92 1.61
N GLU A 126 -24.57 -1.54 0.54
CA GLU A 126 -23.45 -2.49 0.61
C GLU A 126 -22.16 -1.79 1.05
N ALA A 127 -21.89 -0.61 0.51
CA ALA A 127 -20.71 0.18 0.89
C ALA A 127 -20.76 0.58 2.38
N THR A 128 -21.90 1.05 2.88
CA THR A 128 -22.11 1.36 4.30
C THR A 128 -21.98 0.11 5.19
N LEU A 129 -22.56 -1.01 4.79
CA LEU A 129 -22.43 -2.27 5.55
C LEU A 129 -20.96 -2.68 5.66
N LYS A 130 -20.25 -2.69 4.54
CA LYS A 130 -18.81 -3.01 4.50
C LYS A 130 -17.98 -2.04 5.36
N ALA A 131 -18.30 -0.75 5.35
CA ALA A 131 -17.62 0.24 6.20
C ALA A 131 -17.81 -0.07 7.69
N LYS A 132 -19.03 -0.43 8.12
CA LYS A 132 -19.32 -0.85 9.49
C LYS A 132 -18.53 -2.09 9.89
N GLU A 133 -18.58 -3.15 9.07
CA GLU A 133 -17.83 -4.38 9.32
C GLU A 133 -16.32 -4.12 9.49
N LEU A 134 -15.76 -3.29 8.62
CA LEU A 134 -14.33 -2.93 8.70
C LEU A 134 -14.01 -2.12 9.95
N LEU A 135 -14.85 -1.16 10.33
CA LEU A 135 -14.66 -0.37 11.54
C LEU A 135 -14.79 -1.22 12.81
N ASP A 136 -15.75 -2.14 12.85
CA ASP A 136 -15.92 -3.08 13.97
C ASP A 136 -14.71 -4.00 14.10
N TYR A 137 -14.25 -4.59 12.98
CA TYR A 137 -13.05 -5.42 12.92
C TYR A 137 -11.81 -4.67 13.41
N LEU A 138 -11.71 -3.38 13.08
CA LEU A 138 -10.59 -2.51 13.47
C LEU A 138 -10.77 -1.88 14.87
N GLY A 139 -11.84 -2.20 15.59
CA GLY A 139 -12.10 -1.73 16.94
C GLY A 139 -12.42 -0.23 17.06
N VAL A 140 -13.00 0.36 16.00
CA VAL A 140 -13.44 1.76 15.93
C VAL A 140 -14.87 1.91 15.40
N GLY A 141 -15.71 0.87 15.56
CA GLY A 141 -17.09 0.84 15.07
C GLY A 141 -17.97 1.96 15.60
N ASN A 142 -17.71 2.42 16.85
CA ASN A 142 -18.41 3.56 17.48
C ASN A 142 -18.06 4.93 16.88
N LYS A 143 -17.21 5.00 15.84
CA LYS A 143 -16.76 6.24 15.18
C LYS A 143 -17.38 6.50 13.82
N LEU A 144 -18.31 5.68 13.37
CA LEU A 144 -18.89 5.71 12.02
C LEU A 144 -19.30 7.13 11.57
N THR A 145 -19.96 7.90 12.43
CA THR A 145 -20.46 9.25 12.14
C THR A 145 -19.52 10.37 12.61
N ALA A 146 -18.38 10.03 13.22
CA ALA A 146 -17.44 11.02 13.71
C ALA A 146 -16.74 11.76 12.55
N MET A 147 -16.39 13.02 12.77
CA MET A 147 -15.54 13.77 11.84
C MET A 147 -14.06 13.45 12.10
N PRO A 148 -13.17 13.55 11.10
CA PRO A 148 -11.74 13.31 11.28
C PRO A 148 -11.10 14.12 12.43
N SER A 149 -11.55 15.33 12.66
CA SER A 149 -11.08 16.20 13.77
C SER A 149 -11.44 15.68 15.18
N GLN A 150 -12.34 14.72 15.27
CA GLN A 150 -12.79 14.11 16.53
C GLN A 150 -12.08 12.78 16.84
N LEU A 151 -11.13 12.38 15.99
CA LEU A 151 -10.41 11.13 16.11
C LEU A 151 -9.03 11.34 16.73
N SER A 152 -8.60 10.41 17.60
CA SER A 152 -7.19 10.34 17.98
C SER A 152 -6.33 9.86 16.79
N GLY A 153 -5.01 10.09 16.84
CA GLY A 153 -4.09 9.63 15.77
C GLY A 153 -4.24 8.13 15.45
N GLY A 154 -4.30 7.28 16.48
CA GLY A 154 -4.50 5.84 16.28
C GLY A 154 -5.89 5.48 15.71
N GLN A 155 -6.94 6.23 16.05
CA GLN A 155 -8.27 6.05 15.45
C GLN A 155 -8.26 6.49 13.98
N SER A 156 -7.64 7.63 13.65
CA SER A 156 -7.47 8.10 12.27
C SER A 156 -6.72 7.08 11.42
N GLN A 157 -5.68 6.46 11.98
CA GLN A 157 -4.93 5.40 11.30
C GLN A 157 -5.80 4.17 11.01
N ARG A 158 -6.59 3.72 11.98
CA ARG A 158 -7.51 2.58 11.78
C ARG A 158 -8.60 2.89 10.74
N VAL A 159 -9.10 4.12 10.72
CA VAL A 159 -10.03 4.58 9.66
C VAL A 159 -9.34 4.61 8.29
N ALA A 160 -8.09 5.06 8.20
CA ALA A 160 -7.33 5.04 6.95
C ALA A 160 -7.09 3.60 6.45
N ILE A 161 -6.84 2.65 7.35
CA ILE A 161 -6.75 1.21 7.04
C ILE A 161 -8.12 0.70 6.54
N ALA A 162 -9.23 1.02 7.23
CA ALA A 162 -10.58 0.66 6.79
C ALA A 162 -10.84 1.15 5.36
N ARG A 163 -10.52 2.41 5.09
CA ARG A 163 -10.66 3.00 3.76
C ARG A 163 -9.84 2.26 2.70
N SER A 164 -8.61 1.87 3.02
CA SER A 164 -7.76 1.13 2.09
C SER A 164 -8.32 -0.24 1.72
N LEU A 165 -9.08 -0.88 2.63
CA LEU A 165 -9.69 -2.20 2.46
C LEU A 165 -11.10 -2.17 1.84
N ALA A 166 -11.73 -1.00 1.79
CA ALA A 166 -13.16 -0.88 1.46
C ALA A 166 -13.56 -1.48 0.10
N ASN A 167 -12.62 -1.53 -0.83
CA ASN A 167 -12.84 -2.06 -2.18
C ASN A 167 -12.25 -3.46 -2.40
N ASN A 168 -11.94 -4.20 -1.32
CA ASN A 168 -11.33 -5.53 -1.35
C ASN A 168 -10.08 -5.57 -2.27
N PRO A 169 -9.08 -4.71 -2.02
CA PRO A 169 -7.90 -4.62 -2.86
C PRO A 169 -7.11 -5.93 -2.83
N LYS A 170 -6.30 -6.17 -3.87
CA LYS A 170 -5.32 -7.26 -3.91
C LYS A 170 -3.98 -6.85 -3.31
N ILE A 171 -3.73 -5.54 -3.26
CA ILE A 171 -2.46 -4.94 -2.86
C ILE A 171 -2.76 -3.76 -1.94
N ILE A 172 -2.05 -3.67 -0.82
CA ILE A 172 -2.00 -2.46 0.01
C ILE A 172 -0.59 -1.89 -0.08
N LEU A 173 -0.51 -0.61 -0.40
CA LEU A 173 0.71 0.18 -0.41
C LEU A 173 0.66 1.15 0.76
N ALA A 174 1.54 0.98 1.73
CA ALA A 174 1.59 1.79 2.94
C ALA A 174 2.89 2.60 2.96
N ASP A 175 2.77 3.92 2.97
CA ASP A 175 3.92 4.84 3.06
C ASP A 175 4.00 5.38 4.48
N GLU A 176 4.96 4.85 5.27
CA GLU A 176 5.21 5.17 6.66
C GLU A 176 3.94 5.16 7.56
N PRO A 177 3.18 4.05 7.59
CA PRO A 177 1.86 4.01 8.23
C PRO A 177 1.90 4.19 9.75
N THR A 178 3.07 4.20 10.36
CA THR A 178 3.25 4.28 11.82
C THR A 178 4.04 5.50 12.26
N ALA A 179 4.51 6.37 11.36
CA ALA A 179 5.41 7.47 11.68
C ALA A 179 4.81 8.50 12.67
N ALA A 180 3.50 8.65 12.72
CA ALA A 180 2.79 9.57 13.63
C ALA A 180 2.36 8.91 14.95
N LEU A 181 2.78 7.66 15.23
CA LEU A 181 2.35 6.87 16.37
C LEU A 181 3.50 6.62 17.35
N ASP A 182 3.17 6.50 18.64
CA ASP A 182 4.10 5.97 19.64
C ASP A 182 4.40 4.48 19.40
N GLY A 183 5.46 3.96 20.05
CA GLY A 183 5.97 2.62 19.78
C GLY A 183 4.96 1.49 19.96
N GLU A 184 4.12 1.53 21.01
CA GLU A 184 3.11 0.49 21.26
C GLU A 184 1.99 0.52 20.21
N ARG A 185 1.52 1.71 19.86
CA ARG A 185 0.49 1.90 18.83
C ARG A 185 1.03 1.55 17.45
N ALA A 186 2.29 1.90 17.16
CA ALA A 186 2.96 1.50 15.92
C ALA A 186 3.01 -0.02 15.77
N LEU A 187 3.44 -0.74 16.84
CA LEU A 187 3.48 -2.20 16.86
C LEU A 187 2.08 -2.79 16.64
N SER A 188 1.06 -2.29 17.33
CA SER A 188 -0.34 -2.73 17.19
C SER A 188 -0.85 -2.58 15.75
N VAL A 189 -0.52 -1.48 15.08
CA VAL A 189 -0.91 -1.24 13.67
C VAL A 189 -0.19 -2.21 12.74
N MET A 190 1.11 -2.47 12.94
CA MET A 190 1.85 -3.41 12.10
C MET A 190 1.38 -4.85 12.28
N GLN A 191 1.11 -5.28 13.51
CA GLN A 191 0.50 -6.59 13.79
C GLN A 191 -0.86 -6.75 13.11
N LEU A 192 -1.67 -5.67 13.13
CA LEU A 192 -2.95 -5.65 12.44
C LEU A 192 -2.78 -5.78 10.92
N LEU A 193 -1.83 -5.07 10.30
CA LEU A 193 -1.53 -5.20 8.87
C LEU A 193 -1.06 -6.62 8.53
N LYS A 194 -0.18 -7.21 9.35
CA LYS A 194 0.26 -8.60 9.19
C LYS A 194 -0.92 -9.59 9.22
N LYS A 195 -1.80 -9.43 10.21
CA LYS A 195 -3.01 -10.25 10.34
C LYS A 195 -3.92 -10.11 9.11
N LEU A 196 -4.14 -8.86 8.65
CA LEU A 196 -4.93 -8.57 7.45
C LEU A 196 -4.34 -9.21 6.19
N ALA A 197 -3.01 -9.18 6.01
CA ALA A 197 -2.36 -9.82 4.88
C ALA A 197 -2.74 -11.29 4.78
N THR A 198 -2.64 -12.01 5.90
CA THR A 198 -2.94 -13.45 5.97
C THR A 198 -4.44 -13.74 5.86
N GLU A 199 -5.30 -13.04 6.62
CA GLU A 199 -6.74 -13.35 6.70
C GLU A 199 -7.52 -12.89 5.46
N GLN A 200 -7.11 -11.79 4.82
CA GLN A 200 -7.78 -11.24 3.64
C GLN A 200 -7.06 -11.60 2.33
N ASP A 201 -5.96 -12.35 2.42
CA ASP A 201 -5.20 -12.82 1.26
C ASP A 201 -4.71 -11.63 0.39
N VAL A 202 -4.29 -10.52 1.06
CA VAL A 202 -3.83 -9.28 0.44
C VAL A 202 -2.33 -9.11 0.61
N ALA A 203 -1.62 -8.74 -0.46
CA ALA A 203 -0.21 -8.37 -0.37
C ALA A 203 -0.06 -6.97 0.21
N ILE A 204 0.85 -6.79 1.17
CA ILE A 204 1.10 -5.50 1.81
C ILE A 204 2.57 -5.11 1.64
N LEU A 205 2.82 -3.99 0.94
CA LEU A 205 4.14 -3.38 0.82
C LEU A 205 4.18 -2.12 1.70
N VAL A 206 5.08 -2.11 2.69
CA VAL A 206 5.21 -1.04 3.67
C VAL A 206 6.55 -0.35 3.53
N VAL A 207 6.54 0.93 3.22
CA VAL A 207 7.71 1.81 3.38
C VAL A 207 7.84 2.13 4.87
N THR A 208 8.98 1.85 5.46
CA THR A 208 9.28 2.22 6.84
C THR A 208 10.78 2.45 7.03
N HIS A 209 11.13 3.23 8.02
CA HIS A 209 12.49 3.38 8.51
C HIS A 209 12.64 2.85 9.95
N ASP A 210 11.56 2.32 10.53
CA ASP A 210 11.55 1.78 11.89
C ASP A 210 12.01 0.31 11.89
N GLU A 211 13.29 0.09 12.19
CA GLU A 211 13.89 -1.24 12.24
C GLU A 211 13.26 -2.17 13.30
N ARG A 212 12.60 -1.62 14.32
CA ARG A 212 11.91 -2.40 15.35
C ARG A 212 10.76 -3.23 14.77
N MET A 213 10.22 -2.81 13.63
CA MET A 213 9.11 -3.49 12.95
C MET A 213 9.58 -4.62 12.02
N ILE A 214 10.89 -4.72 11.73
CA ILE A 214 11.46 -5.73 10.81
C ILE A 214 10.97 -7.16 11.11
N PRO A 215 10.92 -7.63 12.36
CA PRO A 215 10.47 -9.00 12.67
C PRO A 215 9.02 -9.31 12.27
N LEU A 216 8.21 -8.30 11.98
CA LEU A 216 6.82 -8.47 11.57
C LEU A 216 6.64 -8.72 10.07
N PHE A 217 7.69 -8.53 9.28
CA PHE A 217 7.63 -8.72 7.84
C PHE A 217 8.11 -10.12 7.43
N ASP A 218 7.54 -10.63 6.36
CA ASP A 218 7.95 -11.90 5.77
C ASP A 218 9.25 -11.74 4.99
N ARG A 219 9.44 -10.56 4.36
CA ARG A 219 10.58 -10.25 3.52
C ARG A 219 10.90 -8.75 3.54
N ILE A 220 12.16 -8.44 3.22
CA ILE A 220 12.66 -7.06 3.16
C ILE A 220 13.17 -6.79 1.74
N ILE A 221 12.80 -5.64 1.21
CA ILE A 221 13.38 -5.04 0.01
C ILE A 221 14.10 -3.76 0.46
N ARG A 222 15.38 -3.63 0.11
CA ARG A 222 16.18 -2.45 0.42
C ARG A 222 16.36 -1.57 -0.81
N VAL A 223 16.21 -0.27 -0.61
CA VAL A 223 16.49 0.73 -1.65
C VAL A 223 17.60 1.64 -1.16
N ASN A 224 18.72 1.69 -1.89
CA ASN A 224 19.84 2.56 -1.59
C ASN A 224 20.36 3.20 -2.89
N ASP A 225 20.35 4.52 -2.96
CA ASP A 225 20.76 5.29 -4.16
C ASP A 225 20.13 4.76 -5.47
N GLY A 226 18.85 4.43 -5.40
CA GLY A 226 18.08 3.89 -6.52
C GLY A 226 18.33 2.39 -6.83
N PHE A 227 19.29 1.75 -6.18
CA PHE A 227 19.46 0.30 -6.26
C PHE A 227 18.46 -0.40 -5.35
N VAL A 228 17.84 -1.46 -5.88
CA VAL A 228 16.87 -2.29 -5.15
C VAL A 228 17.48 -3.67 -4.97
N THR A 229 17.55 -4.13 -3.72
CA THR A 229 18.04 -5.47 -3.35
C THR A 229 17.03 -6.16 -2.43
N GLU A 230 16.93 -7.48 -2.52
CA GLU A 230 16.07 -8.28 -1.66
C GLU A 230 16.89 -8.98 -0.58
N ASP A 231 16.44 -8.86 0.68
CA ASP A 231 16.91 -9.69 1.78
C ASP A 231 15.85 -10.76 2.04
N ILE A 232 16.14 -12.00 1.75
CA ILE A 232 15.25 -13.12 2.09
C ILE A 232 15.47 -13.41 3.58
N GLN A 233 14.53 -13.04 4.44
CA GLN A 233 14.51 -13.57 5.80
C GLN A 233 14.16 -15.06 5.72
N GLN A 234 15.09 -15.93 6.12
CA GLN A 234 14.75 -17.32 6.36
C GLN A 234 13.78 -17.34 7.54
N MET A 235 12.57 -17.80 7.28
CA MET A 235 11.62 -18.15 8.34
C MET A 235 12.29 -19.24 9.19
N SER A 236 12.72 -18.90 10.41
CA SER A 236 13.18 -19.82 11.44
C SER A 236 11.99 -20.33 12.25
#